data_3eeb12af1b91e1131c33e370bec4923d
#
_entry.id   3eeb12af1b91e1131c33e370bec4923d
#
_cell.length_a   1.000
_cell.length_b   1.000
_cell.length_c   1.000
_cell.angle_alpha   90.00
_cell.angle_beta   90.00
_cell.angle_gamma   90.00
#
_symmetry.space_group_name_H-M   'P 1'
#
loop_
_entity.id
_entity.type
_entity.pdbx_description
1 polymer ?
#
loop_
_entity_poly.entity_id
_entity_poly.type
_entity_poly.pdbx_seq_one_letter_code
_entity_poly.pdbx_strand_id
1 'polypeptide(L)'
;MRISRNLRVVKCLTARFTLALAALFAISLLGSSIAISGVISAYAQSDMWYLGKGAKENTYYTYKIQNADTNQGQPFTMTIYFKDFNETGKYWIAPVFVVDKGNVLNGTFHLSDLDLTALGSSEISAEMSPYRSAYANTLQWLESFVPKPGQSLSAANWGKIGSIGGPPVNPGGAAKVTVPAGTYDTTLIAYHKGVDNQIWVNRDLPYPVKAETFADVTTGNPPIQYVYDLQATGQGQPPAPQSQIEIPKPPLKLQTARGTYIIQLLWDPPLIQVGQPVEFGLIFTNAAEKIINSVRYGFKVTESDGQVLKDLKNQKADDGTGIQQMTFENEGPKDIEVTVEAVGGTSMGEFVESSNFGIIAQPSTSGNTTAAATGENQTGNATTVSPAG
;
A
#
# COMPACT_ATOMS: atom_id res chain seq x y z
N MET A 1 -9.60 30.44 -85.45
CA MET A 1 -10.91 29.94 -85.01
C MET A 1 -10.74 28.60 -84.22
N ARG A 2 -9.97 28.54 -83.15
CA ARG A 2 -9.67 27.31 -82.35
C ARG A 2 -9.50 27.54 -80.83
N ILE A 3 -9.90 28.66 -80.28
CA ILE A 3 -9.69 29.03 -78.83
C ILE A 3 -10.98 28.95 -78.06
N SER A 4 -12.16 28.86 -78.66
CA SER A 4 -13.43 28.95 -77.92
C SER A 4 -14.01 27.60 -77.37
N ARG A 5 -13.45 26.44 -77.77
CA ARG A 5 -13.95 25.11 -77.34
C ARG A 5 -13.34 24.63 -76.04
N ASN A 6 -12.14 25.08 -75.66
CA ASN A 6 -11.47 24.61 -74.48
C ASN A 6 -11.96 25.32 -73.18
N LEU A 7 -12.58 26.50 -73.30
CA LEU A 7 -13.08 27.27 -72.14
C LEU A 7 -14.38 26.70 -71.50
N ARG A 8 -15.19 25.99 -72.36
CA ARG A 8 -16.46 25.37 -71.82
C ARG A 8 -16.23 24.05 -71.10
N VAL A 9 -15.21 23.29 -71.48
CA VAL A 9 -14.89 22.03 -70.81
C VAL A 9 -14.29 22.30 -69.35
N VAL A 10 -13.47 23.33 -69.25
CA VAL A 10 -12.87 23.72 -67.97
C VAL A 10 -13.93 24.24 -66.98
N LYS A 11 -14.94 25.02 -67.46
CA LYS A 11 -16.02 25.52 -66.61
C LYS A 11 -16.96 24.42 -66.12
N CYS A 12 -17.17 23.34 -66.89
CA CYS A 12 -18.02 22.22 -66.49
C CYS A 12 -17.32 21.30 -65.50
N LEU A 13 -15.99 21.18 -65.57
CA LEU A 13 -15.21 20.36 -64.63
C LEU A 13 -15.10 21.02 -63.24
N THR A 14 -14.90 22.36 -63.21
CA THR A 14 -14.80 23.10 -61.95
C THR A 14 -16.12 23.14 -61.20
N ALA A 15 -17.27 23.24 -61.90
CA ALA A 15 -18.60 23.24 -61.27
C ALA A 15 -18.96 21.87 -60.66
N ARG A 16 -18.52 20.77 -61.24
CA ARG A 16 -18.74 19.42 -60.67
C ARG A 16 -17.83 19.12 -59.47
N PHE A 17 -16.62 19.66 -59.47
CA PHE A 17 -15.69 19.48 -58.34
C PHE A 17 -16.12 20.29 -57.11
N THR A 18 -16.65 21.53 -57.30
CA THR A 18 -17.15 22.34 -56.18
C THR A 18 -18.42 21.77 -55.55
N LEU A 19 -19.33 21.13 -56.34
CA LEU A 19 -20.51 20.48 -55.75
C LEU A 19 -20.15 19.19 -54.98
N ALA A 20 -19.16 18.43 -55.43
CA ALA A 20 -18.70 17.23 -54.72
C ALA A 20 -17.99 17.59 -53.39
N LEU A 21 -17.21 18.69 -53.36
CA LEU A 21 -16.54 19.13 -52.17
C LEU A 21 -17.52 19.70 -51.12
N ALA A 22 -18.59 20.40 -51.57
CA ALA A 22 -19.64 20.92 -50.68
C ALA A 22 -20.48 19.79 -50.04
N ALA A 23 -20.74 18.72 -50.80
CA ALA A 23 -21.47 17.54 -50.30
C ALA A 23 -20.65 16.75 -49.27
N LEU A 24 -19.34 16.60 -49.47
CA LEU A 24 -18.45 15.97 -48.48
C LEU A 24 -18.29 16.79 -47.20
N PHE A 25 -18.30 18.10 -47.29
CA PHE A 25 -18.23 18.99 -46.09
C PHE A 25 -19.54 18.99 -45.30
N ALA A 26 -20.70 18.88 -45.97
CA ALA A 26 -21.99 18.79 -45.28
C ALA A 26 -22.20 17.44 -44.59
N ILE A 27 -21.68 16.35 -45.13
CA ILE A 27 -21.76 15.03 -44.48
C ILE A 27 -20.80 14.95 -43.28
N SER A 28 -19.64 15.60 -43.36
CA SER A 28 -18.71 15.67 -42.21
C SER A 28 -19.25 16.53 -41.03
N LEU A 29 -20.00 17.57 -41.28
CA LEU A 29 -20.65 18.41 -40.29
C LEU A 29 -21.85 17.71 -39.57
N LEU A 30 -22.60 16.89 -40.30
CA LEU A 30 -23.70 16.11 -39.73
C LEU A 30 -23.19 14.90 -38.91
N GLY A 31 -22.08 14.27 -39.29
CA GLY A 31 -21.45 13.19 -38.54
C GLY A 31 -20.81 13.64 -37.23
N SER A 32 -20.28 14.86 -37.20
CA SER A 32 -19.62 15.43 -35.99
C SER A 32 -20.61 15.81 -34.89
N SER A 33 -21.85 16.20 -35.22
CA SER A 33 -22.84 16.65 -34.23
C SER A 33 -23.45 15.49 -33.43
N ILE A 34 -23.52 14.30 -33.99
CA ILE A 34 -24.04 13.10 -33.30
C ILE A 34 -22.98 12.51 -32.36
N ALA A 35 -21.69 12.61 -32.71
CA ALA A 35 -20.60 12.12 -31.88
C ALA A 35 -20.38 12.97 -30.61
N ILE A 36 -20.59 14.30 -30.69
CA ILE A 36 -20.37 15.21 -29.57
C ILE A 36 -21.42 15.03 -28.47
N SER A 37 -22.69 14.78 -28.82
CA SER A 37 -23.74 14.56 -27.82
C SER A 37 -23.59 13.22 -27.07
N GLY A 38 -23.12 12.17 -27.75
CA GLY A 38 -22.86 10.88 -27.10
C GLY A 38 -21.62 10.90 -26.18
N VAL A 39 -20.60 11.66 -26.54
CA VAL A 39 -19.36 11.81 -25.75
C VAL A 39 -19.62 12.63 -24.47
N ILE A 40 -20.41 13.70 -24.56
CA ILE A 40 -20.73 14.53 -23.38
C ILE A 40 -21.58 13.73 -22.37
N SER A 41 -22.52 12.92 -22.82
CA SER A 41 -23.31 12.06 -21.92
C SER A 41 -22.47 10.95 -21.29
N ALA A 42 -21.51 10.37 -22.02
CA ALA A 42 -20.60 9.37 -21.49
C ALA A 42 -19.63 9.95 -20.43
N TYR A 43 -19.13 11.17 -20.66
CA TYR A 43 -18.28 11.85 -19.65
C TYR A 43 -19.06 12.23 -18.39
N ALA A 44 -20.30 12.70 -18.50
CA ALA A 44 -21.11 13.05 -17.34
C ALA A 44 -21.44 11.84 -16.45
N GLN A 45 -21.64 10.65 -17.05
CA GLN A 45 -21.92 9.43 -16.31
C GLN A 45 -20.66 8.75 -15.76
N SER A 46 -19.47 9.06 -16.30
CA SER A 46 -18.20 8.48 -15.89
C SER A 46 -17.51 9.21 -14.73
N ASP A 47 -17.95 10.43 -14.38
CA ASP A 47 -17.34 11.26 -13.35
C ASP A 47 -17.79 10.93 -11.92
N MET A 48 -18.88 10.19 -11.78
CA MET A 48 -19.36 9.72 -10.48
C MET A 48 -18.50 8.58 -9.97
N TRP A 49 -18.11 8.64 -8.70
CA TRP A 49 -17.38 7.59 -8.01
C TRP A 49 -18.01 7.29 -6.65
N TYR A 50 -17.95 6.03 -6.25
CA TYR A 50 -18.27 5.53 -4.93
C TYR A 50 -17.39 4.34 -4.61
N LEU A 51 -17.20 4.04 -3.35
CA LEU A 51 -16.43 2.90 -2.92
C LEU A 51 -17.08 1.59 -3.39
N GLY A 52 -16.33 0.74 -4.08
CA GLY A 52 -16.84 -0.47 -4.73
C GLY A 52 -17.16 -0.29 -6.21
N LYS A 53 -17.15 0.94 -6.76
CA LYS A 53 -17.29 1.14 -8.19
C LYS A 53 -16.15 0.42 -8.93
N GLY A 54 -16.51 -0.38 -9.95
CA GLY A 54 -15.54 -1.15 -10.72
C GLY A 54 -15.14 -2.48 -10.08
N ALA A 55 -15.71 -2.85 -8.92
CA ALA A 55 -15.59 -4.21 -8.39
C ALA A 55 -16.17 -5.21 -9.40
N LYS A 56 -15.41 -6.29 -9.66
CA LYS A 56 -15.80 -7.35 -10.61
C LYS A 56 -15.48 -8.71 -10.00
N GLU A 57 -16.31 -9.68 -10.31
CA GLU A 57 -15.99 -11.07 -9.97
C GLU A 57 -14.64 -11.48 -10.55
N ASN A 58 -13.99 -12.36 -9.84
CA ASN A 58 -12.72 -12.94 -10.22
C ASN A 58 -11.59 -11.90 -10.39
N THR A 59 -11.60 -10.82 -9.59
CA THR A 59 -10.54 -9.81 -9.54
C THR A 59 -9.96 -9.66 -8.15
N TYR A 60 -8.67 -9.34 -8.05
CA TYR A 60 -8.01 -9.11 -6.77
C TYR A 60 -7.25 -7.79 -6.72
N TYR A 61 -7.06 -7.29 -5.51
CA TYR A 61 -6.31 -6.07 -5.18
C TYR A 61 -5.43 -6.34 -3.97
N THR A 62 -4.14 -6.07 -4.10
CA THR A 62 -3.14 -6.22 -3.04
C THR A 62 -2.64 -4.86 -2.63
N TYR A 63 -2.70 -4.55 -1.35
CA TYR A 63 -2.25 -3.29 -0.76
C TYR A 63 -1.16 -3.53 0.27
N LYS A 64 -0.16 -2.63 0.32
CA LYS A 64 0.71 -2.45 1.47
C LYS A 64 0.08 -1.36 2.33
N ILE A 65 -0.23 -1.68 3.57
CA ILE A 65 -0.96 -0.80 4.50
C ILE A 65 -0.11 -0.61 5.75
N GLN A 66 0.08 0.64 6.15
CA GLN A 66 0.57 1.03 7.47
C GLN A 66 -0.57 1.78 8.16
N ASN A 67 -0.94 1.35 9.37
CA ASN A 67 -2.01 1.95 10.16
C ASN A 67 -1.55 2.08 11.61
N ALA A 68 -1.67 3.28 12.19
CA ALA A 68 -1.19 3.58 13.54
C ALA A 68 -1.83 2.70 14.61
N ASP A 69 -3.09 2.33 14.42
CA ASP A 69 -3.88 1.55 15.38
C ASP A 69 -3.75 0.02 15.18
N THR A 70 -2.97 -0.41 14.19
CA THR A 70 -2.83 -1.82 13.85
C THR A 70 -1.36 -2.18 13.75
N ASN A 71 -0.99 -3.35 14.27
CA ASN A 71 0.37 -3.89 14.20
C ASN A 71 1.44 -2.89 14.66
N GLN A 72 1.13 -2.11 15.71
CA GLN A 72 2.04 -1.09 16.26
C GLN A 72 2.53 -0.08 15.20
N GLY A 73 1.72 0.19 14.18
CA GLY A 73 2.08 1.06 13.07
C GLY A 73 3.04 0.45 12.06
N GLN A 74 3.38 -0.84 12.17
CA GLN A 74 4.21 -1.53 11.17
C GLN A 74 3.38 -1.86 9.93
N PRO A 75 4.00 -1.79 8.74
CA PRO A 75 3.29 -2.11 7.51
C PRO A 75 3.02 -3.62 7.39
N PHE A 76 1.87 -3.95 6.81
CA PHE A 76 1.48 -5.29 6.41
C PHE A 76 0.92 -5.28 4.99
N THR A 77 0.80 -6.44 4.38
CA THR A 77 0.19 -6.58 3.05
C THR A 77 -1.18 -7.23 3.18
N MET A 78 -2.19 -6.67 2.51
CA MET A 78 -3.54 -7.23 2.46
C MET A 78 -3.95 -7.45 1.01
N THR A 79 -4.36 -8.67 0.68
CA THR A 79 -4.93 -9.01 -0.63
C THR A 79 -6.42 -9.30 -0.45
N ILE A 80 -7.26 -8.62 -1.22
CA ILE A 80 -8.71 -8.78 -1.24
C ILE A 80 -9.08 -9.36 -2.61
N TYR A 81 -9.72 -10.52 -2.64
CA TYR A 81 -10.12 -11.20 -3.86
C TYR A 81 -11.65 -11.23 -3.97
N PHE A 82 -12.22 -10.45 -4.90
CA PHE A 82 -13.66 -10.47 -5.22
C PHE A 82 -13.98 -11.76 -5.98
N LYS A 83 -14.14 -12.86 -5.23
CA LYS A 83 -14.29 -14.19 -5.80
C LYS A 83 -15.63 -14.38 -6.48
N ASP A 84 -16.72 -14.05 -5.77
CA ASP A 84 -18.09 -14.28 -6.16
C ASP A 84 -19.00 -13.19 -5.61
N PHE A 85 -20.16 -12.98 -6.23
CA PHE A 85 -21.21 -12.10 -5.74
C PHE A 85 -22.45 -12.88 -5.29
N ASN A 86 -22.87 -12.70 -4.05
CA ASN A 86 -24.11 -13.28 -3.53
C ASN A 86 -25.31 -12.37 -3.87
N GLU A 87 -26.04 -12.73 -4.92
CA GLU A 87 -27.20 -11.95 -5.39
C GLU A 87 -28.33 -11.85 -4.36
N THR A 88 -28.53 -12.87 -3.53
CA THR A 88 -29.60 -12.88 -2.52
C THR A 88 -29.23 -11.99 -1.33
N GLY A 89 -28.00 -12.11 -0.83
CA GLY A 89 -27.51 -11.36 0.32
C GLY A 89 -26.96 -9.97 -0.03
N LYS A 90 -26.80 -9.65 -1.34
CA LYS A 90 -26.22 -8.39 -1.83
C LYS A 90 -24.87 -8.09 -1.22
N TYR A 91 -23.96 -9.07 -1.28
CA TYR A 91 -22.59 -8.91 -0.82
C TYR A 91 -21.60 -9.72 -1.67
N TRP A 92 -20.36 -9.26 -1.70
CA TRP A 92 -19.24 -9.95 -2.30
C TRP A 92 -18.69 -11.00 -1.33
N ILE A 93 -18.43 -12.20 -1.82
CA ILE A 93 -17.65 -13.21 -1.12
C ILE A 93 -16.18 -12.94 -1.48
N ALA A 94 -15.43 -12.41 -0.52
CA ALA A 94 -14.08 -11.93 -0.75
C ALA A 94 -13.07 -12.64 0.18
N PRO A 95 -12.40 -13.72 -0.25
CA PRO A 95 -11.23 -14.22 0.43
C PRO A 95 -10.19 -13.12 0.61
N VAL A 96 -9.65 -13.03 1.83
CA VAL A 96 -8.65 -12.03 2.22
C VAL A 96 -7.42 -12.74 2.76
N PHE A 97 -6.26 -12.30 2.33
CA PHE A 97 -4.96 -12.76 2.80
C PHE A 97 -4.22 -11.57 3.39
N VAL A 98 -3.67 -11.74 4.57
CA VAL A 98 -2.79 -10.77 5.22
C VAL A 98 -1.42 -11.40 5.39
N VAL A 99 -0.39 -10.69 4.97
CA VAL A 99 1.01 -11.06 5.26
C VAL A 99 1.57 -10.01 6.20
N ASP A 100 1.89 -10.41 7.41
CA ASP A 100 2.45 -9.55 8.44
C ASP A 100 3.63 -10.25 9.13
N LYS A 101 4.78 -9.60 9.17
CA LYS A 101 6.02 -10.15 9.77
C LYS A 101 6.31 -11.60 9.33
N GLY A 102 6.00 -11.91 8.06
CA GLY A 102 6.17 -13.25 7.50
C GLY A 102 5.08 -14.27 7.83
N ASN A 103 4.13 -13.94 8.68
CA ASN A 103 2.95 -14.76 8.93
C ASN A 103 1.90 -14.51 7.88
N VAL A 104 1.26 -15.58 7.41
CA VAL A 104 0.14 -15.52 6.48
C VAL A 104 -1.14 -15.82 7.24
N LEU A 105 -2.00 -14.84 7.38
CA LEU A 105 -3.35 -14.99 7.90
C LEU A 105 -4.34 -14.97 6.74
N ASN A 106 -5.41 -15.74 6.85
CA ASN A 106 -6.46 -15.79 5.84
C ASN A 106 -7.84 -15.79 6.47
N GLY A 107 -8.82 -15.37 5.69
CA GLY A 107 -10.22 -15.35 6.06
C GLY A 107 -11.08 -15.00 4.85
N THR A 108 -12.38 -14.91 5.04
CA THR A 108 -13.31 -14.46 4.01
C THR A 108 -14.12 -13.29 4.53
N PHE A 109 -14.01 -12.14 3.87
CA PHE A 109 -14.92 -11.03 4.10
C PHE A 109 -16.19 -11.21 3.27
N HIS A 110 -17.34 -10.92 3.86
CA HIS A 110 -18.56 -10.66 3.13
C HIS A 110 -18.69 -9.15 3.04
N LEU A 111 -18.40 -8.58 1.86
CA LEU A 111 -18.38 -7.14 1.64
C LEU A 111 -19.72 -6.68 1.06
N SER A 112 -20.40 -5.78 1.75
CA SER A 112 -21.66 -5.18 1.30
C SER A 112 -21.53 -4.60 -0.12
N ASP A 113 -22.50 -4.83 -0.99
CA ASP A 113 -22.55 -4.19 -2.32
C ASP A 113 -22.75 -2.67 -2.23
N LEU A 114 -23.25 -2.19 -1.11
CA LEU A 114 -23.57 -0.78 -0.94
C LEU A 114 -22.31 0.07 -0.72
N ASP A 115 -21.40 -0.40 0.13
CA ASP A 115 -20.33 0.40 0.73
C ASP A 115 -19.07 -0.39 1.04
N LEU A 116 -18.99 -1.65 0.61
CA LEU A 116 -17.90 -2.59 0.90
C LEU A 116 -17.63 -2.82 2.40
N THR A 117 -18.59 -2.53 3.27
CA THR A 117 -18.48 -2.88 4.70
C THR A 117 -18.32 -4.38 4.86
N ALA A 118 -17.33 -4.81 5.65
CA ALA A 118 -17.18 -6.19 6.04
C ALA A 118 -18.28 -6.60 7.04
N LEU A 119 -19.26 -7.38 6.57
CA LEU A 119 -20.44 -7.77 7.32
C LEU A 119 -20.10 -8.69 8.51
N GLY A 120 -21.02 -8.77 9.48
CA GLY A 120 -20.89 -9.68 10.62
C GLY A 120 -20.84 -11.17 10.27
N SER A 121 -21.33 -11.53 9.06
CA SER A 121 -21.26 -12.87 8.49
C SER A 121 -19.87 -13.24 7.92
N SER A 122 -18.89 -12.34 7.95
CA SER A 122 -17.52 -12.61 7.51
C SER A 122 -16.89 -13.74 8.33
N GLU A 123 -16.18 -14.63 7.66
CA GLU A 123 -15.53 -15.81 8.26
C GLU A 123 -14.04 -15.48 8.52
N ILE A 124 -13.76 -14.99 9.72
CA ILE A 124 -12.41 -14.56 10.13
C ILE A 124 -12.05 -15.14 11.50
N SER A 125 -10.77 -15.43 11.71
CA SER A 125 -10.23 -15.76 13.03
C SER A 125 -10.10 -14.55 13.94
N ALA A 126 -9.89 -14.76 15.23
CA ALA A 126 -9.59 -13.68 16.18
C ALA A 126 -8.33 -12.89 15.78
N GLU A 127 -7.33 -13.58 15.24
CA GLU A 127 -6.08 -12.97 14.76
C GLU A 127 -6.26 -12.04 13.55
N MET A 128 -7.29 -12.29 12.74
CA MET A 128 -7.67 -11.43 11.61
C MET A 128 -8.47 -10.18 12.03
N SER A 129 -9.01 -10.14 13.25
CA SER A 129 -9.87 -9.03 13.71
C SER A 129 -9.20 -7.65 13.64
N PRO A 130 -7.92 -7.46 14.07
CA PRO A 130 -7.24 -6.18 13.92
C PRO A 130 -7.13 -5.71 12.46
N TYR A 131 -6.91 -6.64 11.53
CA TYR A 131 -6.79 -6.33 10.09
C TYR A 131 -8.14 -6.00 9.45
N ARG A 132 -9.24 -6.58 9.94
CA ARG A 132 -10.60 -6.14 9.56
C ARG A 132 -10.84 -4.69 10.00
N SER A 133 -10.41 -4.31 11.20
CA SER A 133 -10.49 -2.93 11.67
C SER A 133 -9.61 -1.99 10.84
N ALA A 134 -8.37 -2.42 10.52
CA ALA A 134 -7.49 -1.67 9.63
C ALA A 134 -8.12 -1.48 8.25
N TYR A 135 -8.73 -2.50 7.66
CA TYR A 135 -9.46 -2.40 6.40
C TYR A 135 -10.54 -1.31 6.45
N ALA A 136 -11.38 -1.30 7.50
CA ALA A 136 -12.44 -0.32 7.67
C ALA A 136 -11.90 1.10 7.84
N ASN A 137 -10.82 1.27 8.60
CA ASN A 137 -10.23 2.57 8.90
C ASN A 137 -9.30 3.10 7.78
N THR A 138 -9.02 2.30 6.75
CA THR A 138 -8.13 2.69 5.65
C THR A 138 -8.84 2.62 4.29
N LEU A 139 -8.94 1.43 3.70
CA LEU A 139 -9.47 1.25 2.35
C LEU A 139 -10.95 1.63 2.24
N GLN A 140 -11.74 1.42 3.31
CA GLN A 140 -13.16 1.71 3.35
C GLN A 140 -13.46 3.14 3.85
N TRP A 141 -12.51 3.87 4.38
CA TRP A 141 -12.74 5.15 5.09
C TRP A 141 -13.55 6.18 4.29
N LEU A 142 -13.40 6.25 2.97
CA LEU A 142 -14.11 7.22 2.12
C LEU A 142 -15.61 6.93 1.95
N GLU A 143 -16.12 5.77 2.33
CA GLU A 143 -17.52 5.39 2.07
C GLU A 143 -18.53 6.40 2.62
N SER A 144 -18.25 6.95 3.81
CA SER A 144 -19.13 7.91 4.48
C SER A 144 -19.30 9.24 3.71
N PHE A 145 -18.41 9.53 2.77
CA PHE A 145 -18.45 10.74 1.94
C PHE A 145 -19.02 10.50 0.55
N VAL A 146 -19.02 9.26 0.08
CA VAL A 146 -19.43 8.89 -1.27
C VAL A 146 -20.41 7.71 -1.31
N PRO A 147 -21.54 7.79 -0.56
CA PRO A 147 -22.52 6.71 -0.57
C PRO A 147 -23.05 6.48 -1.99
N LYS A 148 -23.36 5.23 -2.32
CA LYS A 148 -23.95 4.86 -3.63
C LYS A 148 -25.24 5.66 -3.89
N PRO A 149 -25.45 6.27 -5.06
CA PRO A 149 -24.78 6.05 -6.35
C PRO A 149 -23.46 6.80 -6.56
N GLY A 150 -22.89 7.45 -5.54
CA GLY A 150 -21.62 8.12 -5.60
C GLY A 150 -21.70 9.64 -5.70
N GLN A 151 -20.55 10.28 -5.75
CA GLN A 151 -20.41 11.72 -5.97
C GLN A 151 -19.45 12.00 -7.12
N SER A 152 -19.60 13.19 -7.72
CA SER A 152 -18.73 13.62 -8.81
C SER A 152 -17.29 13.85 -8.32
N LEU A 153 -16.32 13.35 -9.09
CA LEU A 153 -14.90 13.62 -8.88
C LEU A 153 -14.51 15.07 -9.18
N SER A 154 -15.41 15.85 -9.78
CA SER A 154 -15.27 17.29 -10.02
C SER A 154 -16.12 18.15 -9.07
N ALA A 155 -16.77 17.55 -8.08
CA ALA A 155 -17.54 18.29 -7.08
C ALA A 155 -16.65 19.23 -6.27
N ALA A 156 -17.21 20.36 -5.81
CA ALA A 156 -16.47 21.33 -5.00
C ALA A 156 -16.06 20.77 -3.62
N ASN A 157 -16.91 19.89 -3.05
CA ASN A 157 -16.59 19.10 -1.84
C ASN A 157 -17.51 17.88 -1.75
N TRP A 158 -17.11 16.90 -0.94
CA TRP A 158 -17.87 15.68 -0.64
C TRP A 158 -18.48 15.69 0.77
N GLY A 159 -18.33 16.74 1.52
CA GLY A 159 -18.75 16.85 2.90
C GLY A 159 -17.61 17.33 3.82
N LYS A 160 -17.79 17.17 5.13
CA LYS A 160 -16.83 17.61 6.13
C LYS A 160 -16.47 16.47 7.07
N ILE A 161 -15.23 16.46 7.52
CA ILE A 161 -14.79 15.55 8.58
C ILE A 161 -15.36 16.03 9.91
N GLY A 162 -16.04 15.10 10.62
CA GLY A 162 -16.72 15.43 11.87
C GLY A 162 -18.04 16.15 11.68
N SER A 163 -18.86 16.15 12.72
CA SER A 163 -20.26 16.62 12.64
C SER A 163 -20.40 18.15 12.61
N ILE A 164 -19.44 18.91 13.18
CA ILE A 164 -19.51 20.39 13.26
C ILE A 164 -18.12 20.99 13.08
N GLY A 165 -17.94 21.81 12.03
CA GLY A 165 -16.74 22.64 11.86
C GLY A 165 -15.48 21.94 11.37
N GLY A 166 -15.53 20.64 11.04
CA GLY A 166 -14.38 19.94 10.47
C GLY A 166 -14.01 20.43 9.07
N PRO A 167 -12.78 20.12 8.61
CA PRO A 167 -12.35 20.52 7.27
C PRO A 167 -13.17 19.82 6.19
N PRO A 168 -13.40 20.49 5.04
CA PRO A 168 -14.07 19.87 3.91
C PRO A 168 -13.16 18.83 3.27
N VAL A 169 -13.77 17.74 2.77
CA VAL A 169 -13.13 16.72 1.95
C VAL A 169 -13.34 17.11 0.48
N ASN A 170 -12.29 17.44 -0.22
CA ASN A 170 -12.39 18.04 -1.55
C ASN A 170 -11.72 17.18 -2.62
N PRO A 171 -12.41 16.93 -3.76
CA PRO A 171 -11.71 16.59 -4.99
C PRO A 171 -10.76 17.72 -5.38
N GLY A 172 -9.45 17.44 -5.45
CA GLY A 172 -8.38 18.42 -5.68
C GLY A 172 -7.83 18.45 -7.10
N GLY A 173 -8.51 17.77 -8.05
CA GLY A 173 -8.11 17.72 -9.45
C GLY A 173 -7.38 16.45 -9.87
N ALA A 174 -7.10 16.37 -11.17
CA ALA A 174 -6.46 15.19 -11.79
C ALA A 174 -4.98 15.11 -11.39
N ALA A 175 -4.53 13.90 -11.08
CA ALA A 175 -3.14 13.58 -10.78
C ALA A 175 -2.77 12.23 -11.39
N LYS A 176 -1.53 12.10 -11.87
CA LYS A 176 -0.97 10.83 -12.30
C LYS A 176 -0.13 10.26 -11.16
N VAL A 177 -0.50 9.07 -10.68
CA VAL A 177 0.14 8.42 -9.53
C VAL A 177 0.76 7.10 -9.96
N THR A 178 2.02 6.89 -9.59
CA THR A 178 2.73 5.63 -9.80
C THR A 178 2.86 4.89 -8.47
N VAL A 179 2.42 3.65 -8.45
CA VAL A 179 2.52 2.68 -7.36
C VAL A 179 3.09 1.37 -7.91
N PRO A 180 3.47 0.39 -7.09
CA PRO A 180 4.01 -0.88 -7.59
C PRO A 180 3.10 -1.60 -8.62
N ALA A 181 1.78 -1.48 -8.48
CA ALA A 181 0.81 -2.05 -9.42
C ALA A 181 0.77 -1.34 -10.80
N GLY A 182 1.40 -0.18 -10.95
CA GLY A 182 1.43 0.57 -12.21
C GLY A 182 1.21 2.08 -12.04
N THR A 183 0.95 2.74 -13.16
CA THR A 183 0.67 4.19 -13.17
C THR A 183 -0.80 4.43 -13.52
N TYR A 184 -1.49 5.22 -12.71
CA TYR A 184 -2.93 5.46 -12.78
C TYR A 184 -3.23 6.95 -12.96
N ASP A 185 -4.21 7.24 -13.81
CA ASP A 185 -4.84 8.55 -13.83
C ASP A 185 -5.85 8.62 -12.68
N THR A 186 -5.65 9.54 -11.75
CA THR A 186 -6.40 9.63 -10.51
C THR A 186 -6.98 11.01 -10.30
N THR A 187 -7.93 11.13 -9.39
CA THR A 187 -8.34 12.38 -8.78
C THR A 187 -7.82 12.40 -7.34
N LEU A 188 -7.11 13.46 -6.98
CA LEU A 188 -6.70 13.70 -5.61
C LEU A 188 -7.93 14.08 -4.77
N ILE A 189 -8.16 13.37 -3.68
CA ILE A 189 -9.12 13.74 -2.64
C ILE A 189 -8.30 14.21 -1.45
N ALA A 190 -8.53 15.45 -1.03
CA ALA A 190 -7.72 16.06 0.02
C ALA A 190 -8.56 16.74 1.10
N TYR A 191 -8.03 16.78 2.30
CA TYR A 191 -8.50 17.61 3.39
C TYR A 191 -7.31 18.11 4.22
N HIS A 192 -7.43 19.34 4.74
CA HIS A 192 -6.36 19.93 5.55
C HIS A 192 -6.73 19.90 7.03
N LYS A 193 -5.90 19.23 7.85
CA LYS A 193 -6.06 19.19 9.30
C LYS A 193 -4.68 19.24 9.95
N GLY A 194 -4.16 20.46 10.09
CA GLY A 194 -2.77 20.72 10.49
C GLY A 194 -1.78 20.49 9.34
N VAL A 195 -1.92 19.37 8.64
CA VAL A 195 -1.20 19.02 7.40
C VAL A 195 -2.19 18.59 6.33
N ASP A 196 -1.72 18.49 5.08
CA ASP A 196 -2.52 17.98 3.98
C ASP A 196 -2.59 16.46 4.04
N ASN A 197 -3.83 15.96 4.09
CA ASN A 197 -4.17 14.55 3.99
C ASN A 197 -4.59 14.28 2.55
N GLN A 198 -4.07 13.23 1.94
CA GLN A 198 -4.17 12.98 0.51
C GLN A 198 -4.60 11.54 0.21
N ILE A 199 -5.59 11.37 -0.65
CA ILE A 199 -6.11 10.07 -1.09
C ILE A 199 -6.30 10.14 -2.61
N TRP A 200 -5.73 9.21 -3.34
CA TRP A 200 -5.79 9.21 -4.81
C TRP A 200 -6.75 8.14 -5.31
N VAL A 201 -7.82 8.58 -5.93
CA VAL A 201 -8.92 7.74 -6.42
C VAL A 201 -8.83 7.59 -7.93
N ASN A 202 -8.86 6.36 -8.42
CA ASN A 202 -9.06 6.06 -9.84
C ASN A 202 -10.54 5.72 -10.07
N ARG A 203 -11.13 6.22 -11.17
CA ARG A 203 -12.57 6.07 -11.47
C ARG A 203 -13.04 4.65 -11.71
N ASP A 204 -12.13 3.76 -12.06
CA ASP A 204 -12.43 2.39 -12.50
C ASP A 204 -12.03 1.32 -11.46
N LEU A 205 -11.45 1.76 -10.32
CA LEU A 205 -11.05 0.88 -9.23
C LEU A 205 -11.99 1.00 -8.04
N PRO A 206 -12.30 -0.12 -7.36
CA PRO A 206 -13.22 -0.13 -6.22
C PRO A 206 -12.67 0.55 -4.96
N TYR A 207 -11.36 0.67 -4.86
CA TYR A 207 -10.65 1.32 -3.76
C TYR A 207 -9.71 2.40 -4.28
N PRO A 208 -9.30 3.37 -3.46
CA PRO A 208 -8.25 4.31 -3.82
C PRO A 208 -6.93 3.60 -4.15
N VAL A 209 -6.14 4.22 -5.03
CA VAL A 209 -4.83 3.69 -5.48
C VAL A 209 -3.77 3.87 -4.39
N LYS A 210 -3.82 5.02 -3.70
CA LYS A 210 -2.86 5.42 -2.68
C LYS A 210 -3.53 6.36 -1.68
N ALA A 211 -3.05 6.34 -0.45
CA ALA A 211 -3.38 7.37 0.53
C ALA A 211 -2.19 7.66 1.45
N GLU A 212 -2.18 8.88 1.98
CA GLU A 212 -1.26 9.35 3.01
C GLU A 212 -2.02 10.31 3.92
N THR A 213 -2.26 9.88 5.15
CA THR A 213 -3.03 10.63 6.14
C THR A 213 -2.32 10.70 7.47
N PHE A 214 -2.61 11.77 8.21
CA PHE A 214 -1.93 12.09 9.46
C PHE A 214 -2.92 12.27 10.60
N ALA A 215 -2.52 11.86 11.78
CA ALA A 215 -3.31 12.05 12.99
C ALA A 215 -3.33 13.52 13.39
N ASP A 216 -4.46 13.95 13.98
CA ASP A 216 -4.57 15.30 14.54
C ASP A 216 -3.79 15.40 15.86
N VAL A 217 -2.93 16.39 15.94
CA VAL A 217 -2.17 16.70 17.14
C VAL A 217 -2.26 18.18 17.47
N THR A 218 -2.29 18.51 18.77
CA THR A 218 -2.37 19.90 19.22
C THR A 218 -1.04 20.64 19.10
N THR A 219 0.07 19.89 19.11
CA THR A 219 1.43 20.45 19.01
C THR A 219 2.36 19.45 18.31
N GLY A 220 3.36 19.93 17.60
CA GLY A 220 4.34 19.11 16.88
C GLY A 220 3.91 18.76 15.45
N ASN A 221 4.64 17.86 14.82
CA ASN A 221 4.29 17.34 13.50
C ASN A 221 3.30 16.18 13.67
N PRO A 222 2.16 16.20 12.96
CA PRO A 222 1.22 15.09 12.98
C PRO A 222 1.89 13.78 12.56
N PRO A 223 1.82 12.71 13.36
CA PRO A 223 2.30 11.39 12.95
C PRO A 223 1.39 10.81 11.87
N ILE A 224 1.92 9.84 11.13
CA ILE A 224 1.13 9.06 10.17
C ILE A 224 -0.04 8.41 10.91
N GLN A 225 -1.25 8.64 10.41
CA GLN A 225 -2.45 7.90 10.83
C GLN A 225 -2.57 6.61 10.03
N TYR A 226 -2.56 6.72 8.70
CA TYR A 226 -2.40 5.59 7.82
C TYR A 226 -1.79 6.01 6.47
N VAL A 227 -1.04 5.07 5.90
CA VAL A 227 -0.52 5.14 4.54
C VAL A 227 -0.81 3.81 3.87
N TYR A 228 -1.24 3.83 2.63
CA TYR A 228 -1.30 2.63 1.82
C TYR A 228 -1.05 2.93 0.35
N ASP A 229 -0.59 1.92 -0.38
CA ASP A 229 -0.48 1.93 -1.83
C ASP A 229 -0.83 0.57 -2.43
N LEU A 230 -1.35 0.60 -3.67
CA LEU A 230 -1.72 -0.58 -4.43
C LEU A 230 -0.45 -1.27 -4.95
N GLN A 231 -0.21 -2.50 -4.49
CA GLN A 231 0.95 -3.30 -4.86
C GLN A 231 0.73 -4.13 -6.12
N ALA A 232 -0.45 -4.71 -6.25
CA ALA A 232 -0.81 -5.56 -7.38
C ALA A 232 -2.33 -5.59 -7.57
N THR A 233 -2.76 -5.83 -8.80
CA THR A 233 -4.15 -6.14 -9.16
C THR A 233 -4.16 -7.07 -10.36
N GLY A 234 -5.19 -7.89 -10.49
CA GLY A 234 -5.32 -8.81 -11.61
C GLY A 234 -6.64 -9.53 -11.63
N GLN A 235 -6.82 -10.35 -12.68
CA GLN A 235 -7.94 -11.26 -12.83
C GLN A 235 -7.52 -12.67 -12.44
N GLY A 236 -8.45 -13.46 -11.93
CA GLY A 236 -8.21 -14.80 -11.45
C GLY A 236 -7.88 -14.83 -9.97
N GLN A 237 -7.63 -16.04 -9.49
CA GLN A 237 -7.18 -16.24 -8.12
C GLN A 237 -5.83 -15.51 -7.92
N PRO A 238 -5.68 -14.72 -6.86
CA PRO A 238 -4.40 -14.09 -6.56
C PRO A 238 -3.31 -15.16 -6.39
N PRO A 239 -2.05 -14.84 -6.73
CA PRO A 239 -0.94 -15.70 -6.39
C PRO A 239 -0.99 -16.02 -4.90
N ALA A 240 -0.66 -17.26 -4.55
CA ALA A 240 -0.58 -17.65 -3.15
C ALA A 240 0.30 -16.63 -2.41
N PRO A 241 -0.17 -16.10 -1.28
CA PRO A 241 0.63 -15.15 -0.53
C PRO A 241 1.93 -15.84 -0.16
N GLN A 242 3.01 -15.37 -0.75
CA GLN A 242 4.31 -15.84 -0.34
C GLN A 242 4.63 -15.16 0.98
N SER A 243 5.01 -15.93 1.95
CA SER A 243 5.69 -15.48 3.16
C SER A 243 7.06 -14.89 2.75
N GLN A 244 7.06 -13.90 1.86
CA GLN A 244 8.25 -13.12 1.59
C GLN A 244 8.40 -12.18 2.77
N ILE A 245 9.14 -12.65 3.75
CA ILE A 245 9.69 -11.81 4.78
C ILE A 245 10.60 -10.82 4.05
N GLU A 246 10.07 -9.63 3.75
CA GLU A 246 10.92 -8.53 3.28
C GLU A 246 11.90 -8.25 4.42
N ILE A 247 13.14 -8.68 4.23
CA ILE A 247 14.19 -8.46 5.24
C ILE A 247 14.43 -6.96 5.32
N PRO A 248 14.07 -6.31 6.43
CA PRO A 248 14.30 -4.89 6.59
C PRO A 248 15.78 -4.57 6.41
N LYS A 249 16.07 -3.47 5.75
CA LYS A 249 17.45 -3.00 5.55
C LYS A 249 17.70 -1.75 6.40
N PRO A 250 18.86 -1.65 7.05
CA PRO A 250 19.22 -0.41 7.73
C PRO A 250 19.50 0.71 6.72
N PRO A 251 19.21 1.98 7.05
CA PRO A 251 18.56 2.42 8.27
C PRO A 251 17.04 2.35 8.21
N LEU A 252 16.39 2.05 9.32
CA LEU A 252 14.96 2.28 9.51
C LEU A 252 14.75 3.61 10.23
N LYS A 253 13.78 4.41 9.79
CA LYS A 253 13.48 5.72 10.36
C LYS A 253 12.00 5.81 10.67
N LEU A 254 11.65 5.98 11.94
CA LEU A 254 10.27 6.06 12.39
C LEU A 254 10.08 7.25 13.32
N GLN A 255 8.90 7.88 13.21
CA GLN A 255 8.45 8.85 14.19
C GLN A 255 7.92 8.13 15.43
N THR A 256 8.06 8.79 16.59
CA THR A 256 7.39 8.38 17.82
C THR A 256 5.88 8.61 17.71
N ALA A 257 5.11 7.96 18.59
CA ALA A 257 3.64 7.95 18.52
C ALA A 257 2.98 9.34 18.49
N ARG A 258 3.63 10.37 19.07
CA ARG A 258 3.14 11.77 19.03
C ARG A 258 3.83 12.62 17.94
N GLY A 259 4.78 12.04 17.20
CA GLY A 259 5.53 12.75 16.17
C GLY A 259 6.54 13.78 16.69
N THR A 260 6.80 13.81 18.02
CA THR A 260 7.73 14.76 18.62
C THR A 260 9.18 14.44 18.24
N TYR A 261 9.51 13.16 18.17
CA TYR A 261 10.84 12.67 17.85
C TYR A 261 10.82 11.76 16.64
N ILE A 262 11.98 11.70 15.97
CA ILE A 262 12.25 10.73 14.93
C ILE A 262 13.44 9.90 15.43
N ILE A 263 13.28 8.58 15.43
CA ILE A 263 14.32 7.64 15.81
C ILE A 263 14.76 6.91 14.55
N GLN A 264 16.07 6.92 14.30
CA GLN A 264 16.67 6.13 13.24
C GLN A 264 17.43 4.97 13.85
N LEU A 265 17.08 3.75 13.42
CA LEU A 265 17.72 2.51 13.81
C LEU A 265 18.62 2.01 12.67
N LEU A 266 19.89 1.82 12.99
CA LEU A 266 20.89 1.20 12.12
C LEU A 266 21.34 -0.12 12.76
N TRP A 267 21.93 -1.01 11.96
CA TRP A 267 22.60 -2.19 12.50
C TRP A 267 23.69 -2.69 11.59
N ASP A 268 24.69 -3.33 12.21
CA ASP A 268 25.82 -3.98 11.54
C ASP A 268 26.08 -5.36 12.19
N PRO A 269 26.19 -6.43 11.41
CA PRO A 269 26.10 -6.53 9.95
C PRO A 269 24.66 -6.28 9.44
N PRO A 270 24.50 -5.77 8.18
CA PRO A 270 23.19 -5.45 7.62
C PRO A 270 22.28 -6.67 7.45
N LEU A 271 22.82 -7.87 7.42
CA LEU A 271 22.10 -9.14 7.50
C LEU A 271 22.28 -9.73 8.90
N ILE A 272 21.24 -9.74 9.68
CA ILE A 272 21.23 -10.28 11.04
C ILE A 272 21.13 -11.80 10.97
N GLN A 273 22.11 -12.52 11.53
CA GLN A 273 22.15 -13.97 11.56
C GLN A 273 22.11 -14.50 13.00
N VAL A 274 21.43 -15.61 13.20
CA VAL A 274 21.42 -16.33 14.48
C VAL A 274 22.84 -16.73 14.88
N GLY A 275 23.19 -16.52 16.15
CA GLY A 275 24.50 -16.80 16.72
C GLY A 275 25.59 -15.77 16.40
N GLN A 276 25.28 -14.75 15.59
CA GLN A 276 26.22 -13.66 15.31
C GLN A 276 25.89 -12.41 16.13
N PRO A 277 26.90 -11.71 16.68
CA PRO A 277 26.68 -10.45 17.35
C PRO A 277 26.22 -9.38 16.35
N VAL A 278 25.25 -8.58 16.76
CA VAL A 278 24.73 -7.43 16.00
C VAL A 278 24.88 -6.19 16.87
N GLU A 279 25.41 -5.14 16.26
CA GLU A 279 25.45 -3.81 16.86
C GLU A 279 24.32 -2.95 16.29
N PHE A 280 23.48 -2.41 17.16
CA PHE A 280 22.41 -1.47 16.82
C PHE A 280 22.85 -0.06 17.15
N GLY A 281 22.86 0.81 16.13
CA GLY A 281 23.02 2.25 16.28
C GLY A 281 21.68 2.96 16.31
N LEU A 282 21.53 3.93 17.21
CA LEU A 282 20.33 4.76 17.35
C LEU A 282 20.71 6.22 17.11
N ILE A 283 19.90 6.96 16.34
CA ILE A 283 20.02 8.39 16.18
C ILE A 283 18.69 9.02 16.56
N PHE A 284 18.74 9.97 17.49
CA PHE A 284 17.57 10.68 17.97
C PHE A 284 17.52 12.10 17.38
N THR A 285 16.44 12.43 16.69
CA THR A 285 16.21 13.77 16.13
C THR A 285 14.84 14.29 16.53
N ASN A 286 14.67 15.60 16.50
CA ASN A 286 13.35 16.23 16.61
C ASN A 286 12.59 16.10 15.27
N ALA A 287 11.35 16.55 15.24
CA ALA A 287 10.50 16.54 14.05
C ALA A 287 11.10 17.34 12.85
N ALA A 288 12.02 18.28 13.09
CA ALA A 288 12.75 19.00 12.05
C ALA A 288 14.08 18.30 11.66
N GLU A 289 14.24 17.03 12.00
CA GLU A 289 15.42 16.18 11.72
C GLU A 289 16.75 16.71 12.32
N LYS A 290 16.70 17.59 13.31
CA LYS A 290 17.87 18.03 14.03
C LYS A 290 18.19 17.06 15.18
N ILE A 291 19.43 16.65 15.31
CA ILE A 291 19.91 15.80 16.40
C ILE A 291 19.58 16.46 17.73
N ILE A 292 19.04 15.68 18.67
CA ILE A 292 18.78 16.08 20.04
C ILE A 292 19.82 15.44 20.96
N ASN A 293 20.43 16.26 21.81
CA ASN A 293 21.45 15.80 22.74
C ASN A 293 20.84 15.46 24.12
N SER A 294 21.63 14.75 24.93
CA SER A 294 21.26 14.39 26.31
C SER A 294 19.93 13.62 26.39
N VAL A 295 19.79 12.60 25.53
CA VAL A 295 18.63 11.71 25.52
C VAL A 295 18.86 10.56 26.51
N ARG A 296 17.81 10.23 27.27
CA ARG A 296 17.67 8.96 28.01
C ARG A 296 16.65 8.12 27.28
N TYR A 297 16.96 6.85 27.07
CA TYR A 297 16.08 5.97 26.31
C TYR A 297 16.00 4.57 26.89
N GLY A 298 14.87 3.93 26.64
CA GLY A 298 14.66 2.49 26.80
C GLY A 298 14.94 1.76 25.49
N PHE A 299 15.47 0.55 25.57
CA PHE A 299 15.69 -0.33 24.42
C PHE A 299 15.21 -1.73 24.79
N LYS A 300 14.10 -2.16 24.19
CA LYS A 300 13.46 -3.44 24.48
C LYS A 300 13.35 -4.25 23.19
N VAL A 301 13.72 -5.53 23.28
CA VAL A 301 13.62 -6.47 22.15
C VAL A 301 12.73 -7.62 22.57
N THR A 302 11.76 -7.96 21.71
CA THR A 302 10.83 -9.07 21.91
C THR A 302 10.78 -10.01 20.71
N GLU A 303 10.52 -11.27 20.97
CA GLU A 303 10.11 -12.26 19.97
C GLU A 303 8.70 -11.95 19.45
N SER A 304 8.32 -12.53 18.32
CA SER A 304 6.97 -12.41 17.76
C SER A 304 5.86 -12.96 18.66
N ASP A 305 6.18 -13.88 19.57
CA ASP A 305 5.28 -14.41 20.59
C ASP A 305 5.18 -13.56 21.86
N GLY A 306 5.91 -12.42 21.91
CA GLY A 306 5.94 -11.49 23.03
C GLY A 306 7.00 -11.82 24.09
N GLN A 307 7.82 -12.88 23.93
CA GLN A 307 8.93 -13.16 24.83
C GLN A 307 9.94 -12.01 24.79
N VAL A 308 10.27 -11.46 25.97
CA VAL A 308 11.27 -10.39 26.10
C VAL A 308 12.67 -10.98 26.05
N LEU A 309 13.47 -10.58 25.06
CA LEU A 309 14.88 -10.98 24.90
C LEU A 309 15.83 -10.01 25.62
N LYS A 310 15.49 -8.73 25.61
CA LYS A 310 16.29 -7.66 26.22
C LYS A 310 15.37 -6.53 26.63
N ASP A 311 15.57 -5.97 27.83
CA ASP A 311 14.86 -4.79 28.33
C ASP A 311 15.85 -3.90 29.09
N LEU A 312 16.27 -2.82 28.45
CA LEU A 312 17.20 -1.84 29.01
C LEU A 312 16.47 -0.52 29.16
N LYS A 313 16.60 0.08 30.34
CA LYS A 313 16.04 1.40 30.67
C LYS A 313 17.14 2.40 30.96
N ASN A 314 16.82 3.66 30.82
CA ASN A 314 17.69 4.78 31.19
C ASN A 314 19.07 4.76 30.50
N GLN A 315 19.13 4.26 29.27
CA GLN A 315 20.34 4.28 28.46
C GLN A 315 20.67 5.72 28.05
N LYS A 316 21.96 6.01 27.82
CA LYS A 316 22.40 7.36 27.49
C LYS A 316 22.71 7.51 26.01
N ALA A 317 22.28 8.64 25.45
CA ALA A 317 22.64 9.14 24.14
C ALA A 317 22.97 10.64 24.30
N ASP A 318 24.16 10.92 24.86
CA ASP A 318 24.53 12.26 25.30
C ASP A 318 24.73 13.22 24.10
N ASP A 319 25.20 12.70 22.96
CA ASP A 319 25.35 13.39 21.68
C ASP A 319 24.19 13.13 20.69
N GLY A 320 23.09 12.51 21.19
CA GLY A 320 21.95 12.11 20.35
C GLY A 320 22.14 10.78 19.64
N THR A 321 23.20 10.04 19.97
CA THR A 321 23.45 8.69 19.43
C THR A 321 23.52 7.65 20.54
N GLY A 322 23.00 6.46 20.29
CA GLY A 322 23.03 5.33 21.21
C GLY A 322 23.53 4.08 20.51
N ILE A 323 24.20 3.19 21.25
CA ILE A 323 24.67 1.91 20.73
C ILE A 323 24.18 0.80 21.65
N GLN A 324 23.68 -0.29 21.07
CA GLN A 324 23.30 -1.51 21.76
C GLN A 324 23.83 -2.72 21.00
N GLN A 325 24.25 -3.75 21.73
CA GLN A 325 24.72 -5.00 21.13
C GLN A 325 23.93 -6.18 21.66
N MET A 326 23.63 -7.13 20.80
CA MET A 326 23.04 -8.41 21.19
C MET A 326 23.31 -9.50 20.15
N THR A 327 23.02 -10.74 20.57
CA THR A 327 23.04 -11.91 19.69
C THR A 327 21.66 -12.57 19.77
N PHE A 328 21.10 -12.95 18.63
CA PHE A 328 19.83 -13.67 18.57
C PHE A 328 20.09 -15.18 18.57
N GLU A 329 19.33 -15.90 19.38
CA GLU A 329 19.44 -17.38 19.47
C GLU A 329 18.46 -18.07 18.51
N ASN A 330 17.34 -17.42 18.18
CA ASN A 330 16.28 -17.94 17.33
C ASN A 330 16.14 -17.09 16.06
N GLU A 331 15.84 -17.75 14.94
CA GLU A 331 15.47 -17.09 13.69
C GLU A 331 14.06 -16.46 13.75
N GLY A 332 13.74 -15.67 12.74
CA GLY A 332 12.42 -15.08 12.56
C GLY A 332 12.32 -13.61 13.00
N PRO A 333 11.07 -13.07 12.95
CA PRO A 333 10.80 -11.66 13.25
C PRO A 333 11.09 -11.33 14.73
N LYS A 334 11.60 -10.12 14.95
CA LYS A 334 11.83 -9.53 16.27
C LYS A 334 11.32 -8.10 16.25
N ASP A 335 10.78 -7.63 17.36
CA ASP A 335 10.36 -6.25 17.56
C ASP A 335 11.34 -5.53 18.49
N ILE A 336 11.80 -4.35 18.07
CA ILE A 336 12.64 -3.46 18.87
C ILE A 336 11.82 -2.22 19.21
N GLU A 337 11.45 -2.07 20.46
CA GLU A 337 10.83 -0.86 21.00
C GLU A 337 11.93 0.07 21.54
N VAL A 338 11.97 1.30 21.01
CA VAL A 338 12.86 2.35 21.51
C VAL A 338 12.01 3.46 22.11
N THR A 339 12.16 3.69 23.40
CA THR A 339 11.36 4.66 24.17
C THR A 339 12.21 5.86 24.55
N VAL A 340 11.76 7.09 24.30
CA VAL A 340 12.40 8.32 24.77
C VAL A 340 11.91 8.61 26.19
N GLU A 341 12.79 8.47 27.18
CA GLU A 341 12.46 8.60 28.62
C GLU A 341 12.78 10.00 29.19
N ALA A 342 13.83 10.66 28.66
CA ALA A 342 14.18 12.02 29.04
C ALA A 342 14.94 12.72 27.92
N VAL A 343 14.87 14.06 27.88
CA VAL A 343 15.61 14.91 26.95
C VAL A 343 16.13 16.13 27.71
N GLY A 344 17.41 16.48 27.50
CA GLY A 344 18.01 17.65 28.15
C GLY A 344 18.01 17.58 29.69
N GLY A 345 18.02 16.37 30.25
CA GLY A 345 17.94 16.14 31.69
C GLY A 345 16.52 16.20 32.28
N THR A 346 15.50 16.51 31.46
CA THR A 346 14.10 16.54 31.91
C THR A 346 13.46 15.19 31.60
N SER A 347 12.92 14.52 32.63
CA SER A 347 12.15 13.28 32.47
C SER A 347 10.84 13.53 31.76
N MET A 348 10.45 12.65 30.85
CA MET A 348 9.17 12.71 30.13
C MET A 348 7.98 12.28 31.02
N GLY A 349 8.22 11.62 32.16
CA GLY A 349 7.17 11.16 33.06
C GLY A 349 6.15 10.27 32.35
N GLU A 350 4.88 10.67 32.36
CA GLU A 350 3.79 9.98 31.66
C GLU A 350 3.76 10.28 30.15
N PHE A 351 4.61 11.18 29.67
CA PHE A 351 4.66 11.59 28.27
C PHE A 351 5.77 10.89 27.48
N VAL A 352 6.22 9.74 27.94
CA VAL A 352 7.16 8.91 27.19
C VAL A 352 6.59 8.56 25.82
N GLU A 353 7.48 8.57 24.81
CA GLU A 353 7.12 8.25 23.45
C GLU A 353 8.02 7.14 22.94
N SER A 354 7.47 6.20 22.17
CA SER A 354 8.23 5.10 21.61
C SER A 354 8.05 4.97 20.10
N SER A 355 8.99 4.27 19.47
CA SER A 355 8.91 3.76 18.10
C SER A 355 9.21 2.27 18.13
N ASN A 356 8.50 1.50 17.30
CA ASN A 356 8.66 0.05 17.19
C ASN A 356 9.23 -0.32 15.83
N PHE A 357 10.36 -1.01 15.82
CA PHE A 357 11.06 -1.45 14.62
C PHE A 357 10.98 -2.95 14.47
N GLY A 358 10.44 -3.43 13.35
CA GLY A 358 10.51 -4.85 12.99
C GLY A 358 11.84 -5.17 12.32
N ILE A 359 12.53 -6.19 12.80
CA ILE A 359 13.73 -6.76 12.17
C ILE A 359 13.59 -8.28 12.03
N ILE A 360 14.50 -8.91 11.29
CA ILE A 360 14.45 -10.37 11.08
C ILE A 360 15.82 -10.97 11.28
N ALA A 361 15.92 -11.93 12.21
CA ALA A 361 17.09 -12.77 12.37
C ALA A 361 16.99 -13.95 11.38
N GLN A 362 18.02 -14.11 10.54
CA GLN A 362 18.14 -15.15 9.54
C GLN A 362 18.80 -16.40 10.13
N PRO A 363 18.56 -17.60 9.56
CA PRO A 363 19.33 -18.78 9.91
C PRO A 363 20.84 -18.56 9.76
N SER A 364 21.63 -19.17 10.61
CA SER A 364 23.08 -19.20 10.45
C SER A 364 23.47 -19.91 9.15
N THR A 365 24.26 -19.26 8.31
CA THR A 365 24.78 -19.84 7.06
C THR A 365 25.96 -20.81 7.28
N SER A 366 26.38 -21.03 8.53
CA SER A 366 27.46 -21.98 8.85
C SER A 366 26.92 -23.41 8.87
N GLY A 367 27.06 -24.12 7.74
CA GLY A 367 27.01 -25.57 7.69
C GLY A 367 26.01 -26.20 6.75
N ASN A 368 26.20 -26.04 5.45
CA ASN A 368 25.84 -27.13 4.54
C ASN A 368 26.80 -27.13 3.32
N THR A 369 28.08 -27.37 3.61
CA THR A 369 28.96 -27.95 2.61
C THR A 369 28.70 -29.45 2.63
N THR A 370 27.59 -29.87 2.07
CA THR A 370 27.43 -31.26 1.68
C THR A 370 28.38 -31.48 0.53
N ALA A 371 29.50 -32.16 0.83
CA ALA A 371 30.46 -32.61 -0.12
C ALA A 371 29.72 -33.29 -1.28
N ALA A 372 29.85 -32.72 -2.47
CA ALA A 372 29.53 -33.42 -3.69
C ALA A 372 30.43 -34.64 -3.77
N ALA A 373 29.87 -35.81 -3.47
CA ALA A 373 30.53 -37.08 -3.72
C ALA A 373 30.71 -37.19 -5.24
N THR A 374 31.93 -37.02 -5.67
CA THR A 374 32.43 -37.43 -6.99
C THR A 374 32.16 -38.91 -7.17
N GLY A 375 31.11 -39.26 -7.90
CA GLY A 375 30.90 -40.60 -8.38
C GLY A 375 31.85 -40.90 -9.52
N GLU A 376 32.91 -41.65 -9.23
CA GLU A 376 33.75 -42.30 -10.23
C GLU A 376 32.94 -43.34 -10.98
N ASN A 377 32.91 -43.15 -12.28
CA ASN A 377 32.37 -44.03 -13.29
C ASN A 377 33.36 -45.21 -13.46
N GLN A 378 33.01 -46.42 -12.99
CA GLN A 378 33.67 -47.65 -13.41
C GLN A 378 32.80 -48.43 -14.39
N THR A 379 33.18 -48.27 -15.63
CA THR A 379 32.88 -49.22 -16.71
C THR A 379 33.68 -50.52 -16.48
N GLY A 380 33.01 -51.64 -16.35
CA GLY A 380 33.66 -52.99 -16.21
C GLY A 380 32.77 -54.06 -16.80
N ASN A 381 33.03 -54.33 -18.00
CA ASN A 381 32.85 -55.35 -18.99
C ASN A 381 32.30 -56.73 -18.57
N ALA A 382 31.47 -57.24 -19.45
CA ALA A 382 30.85 -58.54 -19.49
C ALA A 382 31.81 -59.72 -19.44
N THR A 383 31.44 -60.84 -18.87
CA THR A 383 31.63 -62.15 -19.52
C THR A 383 30.60 -63.18 -19.03
N THR A 384 29.90 -63.69 -19.98
CA THR A 384 29.08 -64.90 -20.01
C THR A 384 29.84 -66.13 -19.53
N VAL A 385 29.20 -67.05 -18.83
CA VAL A 385 29.23 -68.54 -19.07
C VAL A 385 28.08 -69.18 -18.33
N SER A 386 27.17 -69.88 -19.00
CA SER A 386 26.39 -71.02 -18.62
C SER A 386 27.16 -72.24 -19.13
N PRO A 387 27.05 -73.50 -18.69
CA PRO A 387 25.81 -74.22 -18.40
C PRO A 387 25.93 -75.37 -17.33
N ALA A 388 24.80 -75.99 -17.16
CA ALA A 388 24.57 -77.45 -16.90
C ALA A 388 24.76 -77.93 -15.46
N GLY A 389 23.68 -78.59 -15.06
CA GLY A 389 23.50 -79.58 -14.00
C GLY A 389 22.05 -79.55 -13.53
#